data_654aed8b46bc073fe4275ff9609c79ac
#
_entry.id   654aed8b46bc073fe4275ff9609c79ac
#
_cell.length_a   1.000
_cell.length_b   1.000
_cell.length_c   1.000
_cell.angle_alpha   90.00
_cell.angle_beta   90.00
_cell.angle_gamma   90.00
#
_symmetry.space_group_name_H-M   'P 1'
#
loop_
_entity.id
_entity.type
_entity.pdbx_description
1 polymer ?
#
loop_
_entity_poly.entity_id
_entity_poly.type
_entity_poly.pdbx_seq_one_letter_code
_entity_poly.pdbx_strand_id
1 'polypeptide(L)'
;VYRRGMSGISWFNILFHNLVEAADDICYEIMDIEDSHKLKILSFAETEHLLLSFFDEDIQQKIRQRIIDEELTDENEKVVYMRASVIGKLENECVAAFLAHEEEILAGTFEGSFIDHISERQKKAYKECEKISYSKIYQSKPVLDIELSGYQIMATLMEVFIEAAVN
;
A
#
# COMPACT_ATOMS: atom_id res chain seq x y z
N VAL A 1 -6.15 34.21 -12.62
CA VAL A 1 -7.25 34.22 -13.60
C VAL A 1 -8.03 32.95 -13.37
N TYR A 2 -9.10 33.00 -12.58
CA TYR A 2 -10.01 31.86 -12.36
C TYR A 2 -10.61 31.42 -13.70
N ARG A 3 -10.31 30.23 -14.18
CA ARG A 3 -11.07 29.61 -15.27
C ARG A 3 -12.48 29.30 -14.74
N ARG A 4 -13.47 30.11 -15.12
CA ARG A 4 -14.88 29.77 -15.00
C ARG A 4 -15.15 28.52 -15.84
N GLY A 5 -15.48 27.38 -15.18
CA GLY A 5 -15.95 26.23 -15.93
C GLY A 5 -16.04 24.91 -15.19
N MET A 6 -15.40 24.74 -14.02
CA MET A 6 -15.59 23.53 -13.21
C MET A 6 -16.28 23.90 -11.89
N SER A 7 -17.34 23.19 -11.55
CA SER A 7 -18.04 23.39 -10.28
C SER A 7 -17.09 23.01 -9.11
N GLY A 8 -17.18 23.69 -7.96
CA GLY A 8 -16.33 23.43 -6.79
C GLY A 8 -16.33 21.96 -6.32
N ILE A 9 -17.37 21.22 -6.67
CA ILE A 9 -17.51 19.77 -6.43
C ILE A 9 -16.50 18.96 -7.27
N SER A 10 -16.14 19.41 -8.47
CA SER A 10 -15.22 18.69 -9.36
C SER A 10 -13.77 18.71 -8.85
N TRP A 11 -13.30 19.84 -8.30
CA TRP A 11 -11.95 19.97 -7.76
C TRP A 11 -11.74 19.14 -6.49
N PHE A 12 -12.73 19.20 -5.59
CA PHE A 12 -12.72 18.41 -4.37
C PHE A 12 -12.68 16.91 -4.67
N ASN A 13 -13.41 16.45 -5.68
CA ASN A 13 -13.42 15.05 -6.09
C ASN A 13 -12.07 14.59 -6.65
N ILE A 14 -11.39 15.41 -7.46
CA ILE A 14 -10.07 15.07 -8.00
C ILE A 14 -9.03 15.01 -6.88
N LEU A 15 -9.04 15.97 -5.97
CA LEU A 15 -8.14 16.01 -4.82
C LEU A 15 -8.34 14.78 -3.91
N PHE A 16 -9.61 14.47 -3.57
CA PHE A 16 -9.94 13.30 -2.77
C PHE A 16 -9.58 11.99 -3.45
N HIS A 17 -9.78 11.89 -4.75
CA HIS A 17 -9.43 10.71 -5.53
C HIS A 17 -7.93 10.40 -5.40
N ASN A 18 -7.07 11.36 -5.68
CA ASN A 18 -5.62 11.16 -5.62
C ASN A 18 -5.12 10.80 -4.19
N LEU A 19 -5.73 11.38 -3.15
CA LEU A 19 -5.38 11.03 -1.76
C LEU A 19 -5.84 9.62 -1.38
N VAL A 20 -7.05 9.23 -1.78
CA VAL A 20 -7.57 7.89 -1.53
C VAL A 20 -6.76 6.85 -2.31
N GLU A 21 -6.43 7.15 -3.57
CA GLU A 21 -5.62 6.26 -4.40
C GLU A 21 -4.21 6.05 -3.82
N ALA A 22 -3.55 7.11 -3.33
CA ALA A 22 -2.26 6.98 -2.66
C ALA A 22 -2.34 6.16 -1.36
N ALA A 23 -3.41 6.33 -0.58
CA ALA A 23 -3.63 5.55 0.63
C ALA A 23 -3.88 4.07 0.31
N ASP A 24 -4.62 3.79 -0.75
CA ASP A 24 -4.91 2.45 -1.25
C ASP A 24 -3.62 1.77 -1.73
N ASP A 25 -2.85 2.44 -2.59
CA ASP A 25 -1.56 1.96 -3.10
C ASP A 25 -0.59 1.59 -1.95
N ILE A 26 -0.43 2.48 -0.96
CA ILE A 26 0.43 2.24 0.20
C ILE A 26 -0.04 1.01 0.99
N CYS A 27 -1.34 0.95 1.28
CA CYS A 27 -1.89 -0.12 2.11
C CYS A 27 -1.80 -1.46 1.38
N TYR A 28 -2.22 -1.52 0.12
CA TYR A 28 -2.22 -2.77 -0.65
C TYR A 28 -0.82 -3.38 -0.73
N GLU A 29 0.15 -2.64 -1.27
CA GLU A 29 1.48 -3.19 -1.51
C GLU A 29 2.16 -3.66 -0.21
N ILE A 30 2.09 -2.86 0.84
CA ILE A 30 2.79 -3.17 2.09
C ILE A 30 2.07 -4.26 2.90
N MET A 31 0.74 -4.34 2.81
CA MET A 31 -0.01 -5.43 3.44
C MET A 31 0.18 -6.76 2.70
N ASP A 32 0.32 -6.74 1.38
CA ASP A 32 0.61 -7.95 0.59
C ASP A 32 1.95 -8.59 1.01
N ILE A 33 2.95 -7.76 1.32
CA ILE A 33 4.23 -8.24 1.87
C ILE A 33 4.04 -8.91 3.25
N GLU A 34 3.24 -8.30 4.15
CA GLU A 34 2.91 -8.92 5.44
C GLU A 34 2.15 -10.23 5.27
N ASP A 35 1.12 -10.24 4.45
CA ASP A 35 0.28 -11.42 4.24
C ASP A 35 1.04 -12.56 3.55
N SER A 36 1.98 -12.23 2.67
CA SER A 36 2.87 -13.23 2.07
C SER A 36 3.77 -13.92 3.10
N HIS A 37 4.19 -13.19 4.15
CA HIS A 37 4.90 -13.79 5.28
C HIS A 37 3.98 -14.74 6.07
N LYS A 38 2.76 -14.31 6.39
CA LYS A 38 1.77 -15.16 7.09
C LYS A 38 1.44 -16.44 6.31
N LEU A 39 1.33 -16.32 4.98
CA LEU A 39 1.11 -17.45 4.07
C LEU A 39 2.37 -18.29 3.83
N LYS A 40 3.51 -17.92 4.41
CA LYS A 40 4.82 -18.56 4.22
C LYS A 40 5.31 -18.60 2.77
N ILE A 41 4.92 -17.64 1.98
CA ILE A 41 5.41 -17.39 0.62
C ILE A 41 6.78 -16.71 0.70
N LEU A 42 6.92 -15.73 1.62
CA LEU A 42 8.18 -15.09 1.96
C LEU A 42 8.64 -15.54 3.35
N SER A 43 9.94 -15.78 3.48
CA SER A 43 10.58 -16.00 4.77
C SER A 43 10.63 -14.71 5.59
N PHE A 44 10.81 -14.82 6.91
CA PHE A 44 11.00 -13.65 7.77
C PHE A 44 12.17 -12.76 7.29
N ALA A 45 13.29 -13.36 6.91
CA ALA A 45 14.47 -12.62 6.44
C ALA A 45 14.20 -11.84 5.13
N GLU A 46 13.44 -12.42 4.19
CA GLU A 46 13.04 -11.71 2.95
C GLU A 46 12.09 -10.57 3.28
N THR A 47 11.10 -10.80 4.14
CA THR A 47 10.11 -9.80 4.56
C THR A 47 10.79 -8.65 5.32
N GLU A 48 11.67 -8.96 6.29
CA GLU A 48 12.44 -7.95 7.01
C GLU A 48 13.28 -7.10 6.05
N HIS A 49 13.98 -7.74 5.10
CA HIS A 49 14.80 -7.05 4.12
C HIS A 49 13.97 -6.06 3.28
N LEU A 50 12.83 -6.48 2.77
CA LEU A 50 11.94 -5.63 1.98
C LEU A 50 11.43 -4.45 2.80
N LEU A 51 10.88 -4.69 3.99
CA LEU A 51 10.31 -3.64 4.83
C LEU A 51 11.37 -2.66 5.36
N LEU A 52 12.57 -3.14 5.70
CA LEU A 52 13.64 -2.26 6.17
C LEU A 52 14.35 -1.51 5.05
N SER A 53 14.20 -1.90 3.78
CA SER A 53 14.82 -1.21 2.63
C SER A 53 14.31 0.23 2.46
N PHE A 54 13.14 0.55 3.00
CA PHE A 54 12.58 1.91 3.04
C PHE A 54 13.38 2.87 3.93
N PHE A 55 14.26 2.38 4.80
CA PHE A 55 14.98 3.17 5.79
C PHE A 55 16.48 3.10 5.58
N ASP A 56 17.20 4.15 6.03
CA ASP A 56 18.65 4.13 6.16
C ASP A 56 19.07 3.24 7.33
N GLU A 57 20.36 2.84 7.32
CA GLU A 57 20.92 1.91 8.28
C GLU A 57 20.70 2.33 9.74
N ASP A 58 20.84 3.62 10.05
CA ASP A 58 20.62 4.16 11.39
C ASP A 58 19.17 3.96 11.86
N ILE A 59 18.20 4.15 10.99
CA ILE A 59 16.79 3.94 11.30
C ILE A 59 16.47 2.45 11.37
N GLN A 60 17.03 1.64 10.48
CA GLN A 60 16.89 0.18 10.54
C GLN A 60 17.36 -0.36 11.89
N GLN A 61 18.51 0.10 12.37
CA GLN A 61 19.03 -0.29 13.69
C GLN A 61 18.09 0.13 14.81
N LYS A 62 17.53 1.34 14.76
CA LYS A 62 16.54 1.82 15.74
C LYS A 62 15.28 0.97 15.74
N ILE A 63 14.78 0.58 14.56
CA ILE A 63 13.62 -0.30 14.44
C ILE A 63 13.91 -1.67 15.07
N ARG A 64 15.06 -2.27 14.76
CA ARG A 64 15.48 -3.54 15.36
C ARG A 64 15.66 -3.45 16.87
N GLN A 65 16.27 -2.36 17.35
CA GLN A 65 16.44 -2.15 18.79
C GLN A 65 15.08 -2.03 19.49
N ARG A 66 14.14 -1.32 18.90
CA ARG A 66 12.79 -1.17 19.44
C ARG A 66 12.04 -2.50 19.52
N ILE A 67 12.18 -3.35 18.51
CA ILE A 67 11.63 -4.71 18.52
C ILE A 67 12.17 -5.53 19.69
N ILE A 68 13.46 -5.35 20.02
CA ILE A 68 14.11 -6.01 21.18
C ILE A 68 13.61 -5.41 22.49
N ASP A 69 13.55 -4.09 22.59
CA ASP A 69 13.14 -3.37 23.81
C ASP A 69 11.67 -3.65 24.18
N GLU A 70 10.82 -3.88 23.18
CA GLU A 70 9.42 -4.25 23.36
C GLU A 70 9.20 -5.77 23.51
N GLU A 71 10.28 -6.54 23.59
CA GLU A 71 10.27 -8.00 23.77
C GLU A 71 9.41 -8.75 22.75
N LEU A 72 9.29 -8.23 21.51
CA LEU A 72 8.56 -8.90 20.45
C LEU A 72 9.31 -10.17 20.04
N THR A 73 8.77 -11.33 20.36
CA THR A 73 9.38 -12.63 20.06
C THR A 73 8.80 -13.29 18.82
N ASP A 74 7.53 -13.10 18.56
CA ASP A 74 6.83 -13.66 17.39
C ASP A 74 7.23 -12.93 16.11
N GLU A 75 7.51 -13.68 15.03
CA GLU A 75 7.92 -13.11 13.75
C GLU A 75 6.80 -12.27 13.12
N ASN A 76 5.53 -12.66 13.27
CA ASN A 76 4.41 -11.89 12.71
C ASN A 76 4.28 -10.55 13.44
N GLU A 77 4.47 -10.51 14.77
CA GLU A 77 4.45 -9.25 15.53
C GLU A 77 5.57 -8.30 15.08
N LYS A 78 6.78 -8.84 14.82
CA LYS A 78 7.89 -8.06 14.27
C LYS A 78 7.55 -7.48 12.90
N VAL A 79 6.96 -8.30 12.03
CA VAL A 79 6.53 -7.88 10.69
C VAL A 79 5.46 -6.79 10.77
N VAL A 80 4.45 -6.96 11.64
CA VAL A 80 3.42 -5.93 11.89
C VAL A 80 4.03 -4.60 12.32
N TYR A 81 5.02 -4.63 13.23
CA TYR A 81 5.72 -3.42 13.68
C TYR A 81 6.49 -2.74 12.53
N MET A 82 7.24 -3.52 11.75
CA MET A 82 7.98 -3.00 10.59
C MET A 82 7.03 -2.45 9.52
N ARG A 83 5.94 -3.15 9.20
CA ARG A 83 4.89 -2.69 8.30
C ARG A 83 4.32 -1.33 8.73
N ALA A 84 3.93 -1.19 9.99
CA ALA A 84 3.40 0.06 10.51
C ALA A 84 4.41 1.21 10.37
N SER A 85 5.69 0.93 10.58
CA SER A 85 6.78 1.90 10.39
C SER A 85 6.90 2.34 8.92
N VAL A 86 6.79 1.41 7.97
CA VAL A 86 6.85 1.69 6.52
C VAL A 86 5.64 2.52 6.08
N ILE A 87 4.43 2.13 6.49
CA ILE A 87 3.21 2.89 6.17
C ILE A 87 3.34 4.32 6.65
N GLY A 88 3.71 4.55 7.92
CA GLY A 88 3.90 5.89 8.45
C GLY A 88 5.01 6.69 7.74
N LYS A 89 6.05 6.02 7.23
CA LYS A 89 7.07 6.66 6.40
C LYS A 89 6.51 7.09 5.04
N LEU A 90 5.77 6.22 4.36
CA LEU A 90 5.17 6.50 3.05
C LEU A 90 4.08 7.56 3.13
N GLU A 91 3.25 7.55 4.18
CA GLU A 91 2.27 8.62 4.46
C GLU A 91 2.95 9.99 4.54
N ASN A 92 4.05 10.10 5.29
CA ASN A 92 4.79 11.35 5.41
C ASN A 92 5.41 11.79 4.07
N GLU A 93 5.90 10.87 3.26
CA GLU A 93 6.42 11.15 1.91
C GLU A 93 5.31 11.65 0.97
N CYS A 94 4.14 11.02 1.00
CA CYS A 94 2.99 11.45 0.19
C CYS A 94 2.46 12.82 0.64
N VAL A 95 2.44 13.10 1.95
CA VAL A 95 2.09 14.43 2.46
C VAL A 95 3.10 15.49 1.97
N ALA A 96 4.39 15.17 1.99
CA ALA A 96 5.42 16.08 1.48
C ALA A 96 5.26 16.31 -0.04
N ALA A 97 4.97 15.26 -0.81
CA ALA A 97 4.70 15.35 -2.24
C ALA A 97 3.46 16.20 -2.52
N PHE A 98 2.38 15.99 -1.77
CA PHE A 98 1.16 16.80 -1.85
C PHE A 98 1.45 18.28 -1.65
N LEU A 99 2.16 18.65 -0.58
CA LEU A 99 2.50 20.04 -0.28
C LEU A 99 3.44 20.66 -1.33
N ALA A 100 4.35 19.86 -1.88
CA ALA A 100 5.27 20.32 -2.92
C ALA A 100 4.56 20.61 -4.26
N HIS A 101 3.47 19.93 -4.56
CA HIS A 101 2.70 20.04 -5.80
C HIS A 101 1.34 20.76 -5.63
N GLU A 102 1.14 21.46 -4.52
CA GLU A 102 -0.14 22.13 -4.20
C GLU A 102 -0.65 23.02 -5.35
N GLU A 103 0.23 23.81 -5.99
CA GLU A 103 -0.15 24.70 -7.09
C GLU A 103 -0.63 23.92 -8.32
N GLU A 104 0.03 22.80 -8.66
CA GLU A 104 -0.33 21.93 -9.79
C GLU A 104 -1.66 21.21 -9.52
N ILE A 105 -1.85 20.75 -8.28
CA ILE A 105 -3.09 20.13 -7.85
C ILE A 105 -4.26 21.12 -7.94
N LEU A 106 -4.06 22.34 -7.42
CA LEU A 106 -5.07 23.40 -7.49
C LEU A 106 -5.34 23.86 -8.92
N ALA A 107 -4.34 23.80 -9.79
CA ALA A 107 -4.49 24.12 -11.22
C ALA A 107 -5.12 22.96 -12.02
N GLY A 108 -5.18 21.73 -11.46
CA GLY A 108 -5.64 20.52 -12.16
C GLY A 108 -4.67 20.05 -13.23
N THR A 109 -3.40 20.30 -13.03
CA THR A 109 -2.30 19.90 -13.93
C THR A 109 -1.36 18.87 -13.30
N PHE A 110 -1.63 18.45 -12.06
CA PHE A 110 -0.89 17.37 -11.41
C PHE A 110 -1.14 16.05 -12.15
N GLU A 111 -0.06 15.36 -12.50
CA GLU A 111 -0.09 14.08 -13.22
C GLU A 111 0.56 12.96 -12.39
N GLY A 112 0.04 11.75 -12.48
CA GLY A 112 0.50 10.58 -11.76
C GLY A 112 -0.07 10.46 -10.34
N SER A 113 0.40 9.45 -9.59
CA SER A 113 0.04 9.24 -8.19
C SER A 113 1.06 9.92 -7.26
N PHE A 114 0.70 10.13 -5.98
CA PHE A 114 1.67 10.68 -5.01
C PHE A 114 2.85 9.74 -4.76
N ILE A 115 2.69 8.43 -4.96
CA ILE A 115 3.76 7.44 -4.90
C ILE A 115 4.83 7.70 -5.98
N ASP A 116 4.46 8.27 -7.12
CA ASP A 116 5.42 8.63 -8.16
C ASP A 116 6.31 9.83 -7.78
N HIS A 117 5.92 10.60 -6.78
CA HIS A 117 6.58 11.83 -6.35
C HIS A 117 7.27 11.72 -4.98
N ILE A 118 7.30 10.52 -4.36
CA ILE A 118 8.07 10.29 -3.13
C ILE A 118 9.57 10.27 -3.40
N SER A 119 10.38 10.31 -2.33
CA SER A 119 11.84 10.30 -2.46
C SER A 119 12.36 9.02 -3.11
N GLU A 120 13.50 9.11 -3.81
CA GLU A 120 14.08 8.05 -4.64
C GLU A 120 14.33 6.73 -3.88
N ARG A 121 14.70 6.80 -2.60
CA ARG A 121 14.89 5.61 -1.77
C ARG A 121 13.58 4.85 -1.60
N GLN A 122 12.54 5.53 -1.18
CA GLN A 122 11.21 4.96 -0.94
C GLN A 122 10.61 4.43 -2.23
N LYS A 123 10.77 5.19 -3.31
CA LYS A 123 10.34 4.76 -4.66
C LYS A 123 11.03 3.48 -5.11
N LYS A 124 12.35 3.37 -4.87
CA LYS A 124 13.10 2.14 -5.20
C LYS A 124 12.65 0.96 -4.35
N ALA A 125 12.47 1.16 -3.05
CA ALA A 125 12.00 0.12 -2.14
C ALA A 125 10.58 -0.33 -2.50
N TYR A 126 9.69 0.60 -2.80
CA TYR A 126 8.32 0.32 -3.22
C TYR A 126 8.29 -0.53 -4.51
N LYS A 127 9.07 -0.15 -5.53
CA LYS A 127 9.19 -0.92 -6.78
C LYS A 127 9.79 -2.31 -6.58
N GLU A 128 10.62 -2.50 -5.57
CA GLU A 128 11.14 -3.84 -5.23
C GLU A 128 10.04 -4.70 -4.60
N CYS A 129 9.19 -4.13 -3.76
CA CYS A 129 7.99 -4.80 -3.25
C CYS A 129 7.06 -5.20 -4.39
N GLU A 130 6.67 -4.28 -5.27
CA GLU A 130 5.84 -4.58 -6.46
C GLU A 130 6.40 -5.73 -7.28
N LYS A 131 7.71 -5.71 -7.56
CA LYS A 131 8.37 -6.78 -8.31
C LYS A 131 8.26 -8.14 -7.63
N ILE A 132 8.39 -8.18 -6.31
CA ILE A 132 8.25 -9.43 -5.54
C ILE A 132 6.79 -9.86 -5.51
N SER A 133 5.84 -8.94 -5.34
CA SER A 133 4.41 -9.21 -5.38
C SER A 133 4.01 -9.86 -6.72
N TYR A 134 4.40 -9.29 -7.83
CA TYR A 134 4.12 -9.87 -9.15
C TYR A 134 4.84 -11.21 -9.42
N SER A 135 6.09 -11.36 -8.97
CA SER A 135 6.88 -12.55 -9.33
C SER A 135 6.67 -13.74 -8.40
N LYS A 136 6.36 -13.50 -7.13
CA LYS A 136 6.25 -14.57 -6.12
C LYS A 136 4.84 -14.67 -5.51
N ILE A 137 4.20 -13.54 -5.16
CA ILE A 137 2.98 -13.53 -4.36
C ILE A 137 1.78 -13.90 -5.23
N TYR A 138 1.49 -13.09 -6.24
CA TYR A 138 0.29 -13.24 -7.07
C TYR A 138 0.26 -14.52 -7.91
N GLN A 139 1.43 -15.11 -8.19
CA GLN A 139 1.55 -16.39 -8.92
C GLN A 139 1.61 -17.60 -7.98
N SER A 140 1.55 -17.37 -6.66
CA SER A 140 1.62 -18.47 -5.70
C SER A 140 0.31 -19.25 -5.65
N LYS A 141 0.43 -20.57 -5.45
CA LYS A 141 -0.75 -21.45 -5.36
C LYS A 141 -1.72 -21.03 -4.25
N PRO A 142 -1.28 -20.65 -3.02
CA PRO A 142 -2.20 -20.21 -1.97
C PRO A 142 -3.04 -19.00 -2.37
N VAL A 143 -2.45 -17.99 -3.03
CA VAL A 143 -3.16 -16.79 -3.48
C VAL A 143 -4.17 -17.14 -4.58
N LEU A 144 -3.74 -17.92 -5.59
CA LEU A 144 -4.62 -18.35 -6.67
C LEU A 144 -5.81 -19.18 -6.17
N ASP A 145 -5.60 -20.06 -5.19
CA ASP A 145 -6.67 -20.85 -4.59
C ASP A 145 -7.69 -19.96 -3.86
N ILE A 146 -7.24 -18.90 -3.18
CA ILE A 146 -8.10 -17.91 -2.50
C ILE A 146 -8.90 -17.11 -3.53
N GLU A 147 -8.26 -16.62 -4.59
CA GLU A 147 -8.92 -15.85 -5.65
C GLU A 147 -10.01 -16.67 -6.37
N LEU A 148 -9.70 -17.91 -6.75
CA LEU A 148 -10.66 -18.81 -7.38
C LEU A 148 -11.85 -19.11 -6.45
N SER A 149 -11.59 -19.35 -5.17
CA SER A 149 -12.64 -19.57 -4.18
C SER A 149 -13.50 -18.32 -3.99
N GLY A 150 -12.88 -17.14 -3.91
CA GLY A 150 -13.55 -15.86 -3.80
C GLY A 150 -14.47 -15.58 -4.99
N TYR A 151 -14.00 -15.85 -6.20
CA TYR A 151 -14.81 -15.70 -7.42
C TYR A 151 -16.08 -16.57 -7.37
N GLN A 152 -15.97 -17.83 -6.98
CA GLN A 152 -17.11 -18.74 -6.87
C GLN A 152 -18.10 -18.31 -5.77
N ILE A 153 -17.59 -17.90 -4.62
CA ILE A 153 -18.42 -17.42 -3.50
C ILE A 153 -19.19 -16.17 -3.92
N MET A 154 -18.51 -15.20 -4.54
CA MET A 154 -19.15 -13.97 -5.02
C MET A 154 -20.22 -14.23 -6.06
N ALA A 155 -19.96 -15.11 -7.05
CA ALA A 155 -20.93 -15.49 -8.05
C ALA A 155 -22.19 -16.10 -7.41
N THR A 156 -22.03 -17.05 -6.47
CA THR A 156 -23.15 -17.69 -5.77
C THR A 156 -23.94 -16.68 -4.91
N LEU A 157 -23.25 -15.79 -4.20
CA LEU A 157 -23.93 -14.75 -3.40
C LEU A 157 -24.74 -13.80 -4.29
N MET A 158 -24.18 -13.38 -5.41
CA MET A 158 -24.89 -12.51 -6.38
C MET A 158 -26.15 -13.19 -6.94
N GLU A 159 -26.09 -14.46 -7.31
CA GLU A 159 -27.25 -15.22 -7.77
C GLU A 159 -28.37 -15.24 -6.69
N VAL A 160 -28.02 -15.61 -5.44
CA VAL A 160 -28.98 -15.69 -4.35
C VAL A 160 -29.61 -14.32 -4.04
N PHE A 161 -28.82 -13.26 -3.99
CA PHE A 161 -29.33 -11.92 -3.71
C PHE A 161 -30.20 -11.37 -4.85
N ILE A 162 -29.84 -11.61 -6.10
CA ILE A 162 -30.62 -11.19 -7.26
C ILE A 162 -31.96 -11.93 -7.26
N GLU A 163 -31.97 -13.26 -7.06
CA GLU A 163 -33.20 -14.03 -6.97
C GLU A 163 -34.13 -13.52 -5.85
N ALA A 164 -33.58 -13.24 -4.67
CA ALA A 164 -34.35 -12.72 -3.54
C ALA A 164 -34.88 -11.30 -3.75
N ALA A 165 -34.21 -10.49 -4.60
CA ALA A 165 -34.64 -9.13 -4.91
C ALA A 165 -35.70 -9.06 -6.03
N VAL A 166 -35.77 -10.08 -6.89
CA VAL A 166 -36.67 -10.12 -8.06
C VAL A 166 -37.97 -10.88 -7.75
N ASN A 167 -37.98 -11.79 -6.77
CA ASN A 167 -39.13 -12.55 -6.31
C ASN A 167 -39.77 -11.93 -5.07
#